data_1223a4e1165372a7a132d93927f0a2dd
#
_entry.id   1223a4e1165372a7a132d93927f0a2dd
#
_cell.length_a   1.000
_cell.length_b   1.000
_cell.length_c   1.000
_cell.angle_alpha   90.00
_cell.angle_beta   90.00
_cell.angle_gamma   90.00
#
_symmetry.space_group_name_H-M   'P 1'
#
loop_
_entity.id
_entity.type
_entity.pdbx_description
1 polymer ?
#
loop_
_entity_poly.entity_id
_entity_poly.type
_entity_poly.pdbx_seq_one_letter_code
_entity_poly.pdbx_strand_id
1 'polypeptide(L)'
;MKNKRRNFLKKSAAVGAGFFIVPRNVLGGNGFISPSDQLNIAAIGAGGKGNDITHEWASKERVIALCDVHPDGTHGVTDSRKTYPNANFYIDYREMLDQEKDLDAVTISTPDHTHGVIASNAMNRGLHVYVQKPLTHNIEEARMLTEIAAKNKVVTQMGNQGGSSQGVTKIQEWVDKKLIGKIHKIYAWTNRPVWPQGFDMKDMDEVKPPNLNWDLWLGPAESTKYTSQLHPFNWRGWWDYGTGALGDMGCHILDAPYKTLGLHYPTDVECSVGSVFEQAWSQNFVPKGCPASSIVTLNFDKTSKNDSKIEMVWMDGGLRPSHPDAIPADDFLGEVNSTNGVLMIGEKGVISCGVYALGPKLYRKGYETIEFSTNDYWNCL
;
A
#
# COMPACT_ATOMS: atom_id res chain seq x y z
N MET A 1 61.45 48.86 -5.40
CA MET A 1 60.66 47.69 -5.76
C MET A 1 59.62 47.25 -4.67
N LYS A 2 59.31 48.03 -3.66
CA LYS A 2 58.36 47.65 -2.56
C LYS A 2 56.85 47.93 -2.87
N ASN A 3 56.52 48.71 -3.92
CA ASN A 3 55.12 49.11 -4.15
C ASN A 3 54.32 48.15 -5.03
N LYS A 4 54.95 47.24 -5.76
CA LYS A 4 54.22 46.32 -6.68
C LYS A 4 53.51 45.15 -5.94
N ARG A 5 54.13 44.65 -4.86
CA ARG A 5 53.52 43.55 -4.04
C ARG A 5 52.30 44.03 -3.26
N ARG A 6 52.33 45.22 -2.74
CA ARG A 6 51.22 45.81 -1.95
C ARG A 6 50.00 46.12 -2.82
N ASN A 7 50.22 46.55 -4.06
CA ASN A 7 49.15 46.79 -5.02
C ASN A 7 48.57 45.47 -5.62
N PHE A 8 49.40 44.44 -5.74
CA PHE A 8 48.93 43.10 -6.12
C PHE A 8 48.04 42.50 -5.00
N LEU A 9 48.46 42.57 -3.75
CA LEU A 9 47.68 42.08 -2.62
C LEU A 9 46.37 42.87 -2.42
N LYS A 10 46.37 44.20 -2.66
CA LYS A 10 45.14 45.02 -2.62
C LYS A 10 44.16 44.64 -3.75
N LYS A 11 44.67 44.33 -4.95
CA LYS A 11 43.86 43.91 -6.10
C LYS A 11 43.35 42.48 -5.91
N SER A 12 44.14 41.57 -5.33
CA SER A 12 43.70 40.20 -5.01
C SER A 12 42.68 40.16 -3.86
N ALA A 13 42.79 41.05 -2.86
CA ALA A 13 41.78 41.18 -1.80
C ALA A 13 40.48 41.81 -2.31
N ALA A 14 40.50 42.65 -3.31
CA ALA A 14 39.30 43.23 -3.94
C ALA A 14 38.56 42.24 -4.84
N VAL A 15 39.26 41.23 -5.39
CA VAL A 15 38.65 40.15 -6.19
C VAL A 15 38.07 39.06 -5.29
N GLY A 16 38.55 38.92 -4.03
CA GLY A 16 38.03 37.95 -3.06
C GLY A 16 36.78 38.41 -2.30
N ALA A 17 36.32 39.66 -2.48
CA ALA A 17 35.08 40.17 -1.89
C ALA A 17 33.90 40.16 -2.90
N GLY A 18 33.84 39.16 -3.75
CA GLY A 18 32.63 38.88 -4.53
C GLY A 18 31.56 38.39 -3.55
N PHE A 19 30.55 39.20 -3.32
CA PHE A 19 29.33 38.71 -2.67
C PHE A 19 28.69 37.69 -3.61
N PHE A 20 28.83 36.42 -3.29
CA PHE A 20 28.03 35.38 -3.92
C PHE A 20 26.62 35.54 -3.38
N ILE A 21 25.71 36.14 -4.12
CA ILE A 21 24.30 36.12 -3.84
C ILE A 21 23.83 34.72 -4.21
N VAL A 22 23.80 33.81 -3.21
CA VAL A 22 23.18 32.50 -3.39
C VAL A 22 21.68 32.72 -3.27
N PRO A 23 20.87 32.40 -4.30
CA PRO A 23 19.42 32.51 -4.23
C PRO A 23 18.86 31.73 -3.06
N ARG A 24 17.80 32.23 -2.43
CA ARG A 24 17.22 31.65 -1.21
C ARG A 24 16.70 30.22 -1.42
N ASN A 25 16.26 29.90 -2.64
CA ASN A 25 15.88 28.54 -3.06
C ASN A 25 17.05 27.53 -3.08
N VAL A 26 18.29 28.00 -3.07
CA VAL A 26 19.49 27.15 -2.98
C VAL A 26 19.93 26.95 -1.54
N LEU A 27 19.67 27.95 -0.66
CA LEU A 27 20.08 27.90 0.75
C LEU A 27 19.08 27.19 1.66
N GLY A 28 17.85 26.94 1.19
CA GLY A 28 16.78 26.43 2.04
C GLY A 28 16.31 27.46 3.10
N GLY A 29 15.43 27.05 4.00
CA GLY A 29 14.88 27.87 5.07
C GLY A 29 13.38 28.06 4.96
N ASN A 30 12.78 28.95 5.80
CA ASN A 30 11.33 29.09 5.90
C ASN A 30 10.64 29.21 4.55
N GLY A 31 9.95 28.16 4.10
CA GLY A 31 9.22 28.08 2.83
C GLY A 31 10.05 27.60 1.62
N PHE A 32 11.33 27.23 1.80
CA PHE A 32 12.19 26.73 0.72
C PHE A 32 12.99 25.50 1.18
N ILE A 33 12.88 24.40 0.43
CA ILE A 33 13.74 23.22 0.58
C ILE A 33 14.94 23.42 -0.33
N SER A 34 16.17 23.30 0.17
CA SER A 34 17.34 23.39 -0.69
C SER A 34 17.40 22.17 -1.62
N PRO A 35 17.91 22.30 -2.85
CA PRO A 35 18.05 21.16 -3.76
C PRO A 35 18.91 20.02 -3.19
N SER A 36 19.81 20.33 -2.26
CA SER A 36 20.64 19.32 -1.55
C SER A 36 19.86 18.53 -0.48
N ASP A 37 18.71 19.03 -0.06
CA ASP A 37 17.87 18.41 0.97
C ASP A 37 16.72 17.61 0.36
N GLN A 38 16.53 17.68 -0.96
CA GLN A 38 15.54 16.89 -1.69
C GLN A 38 16.10 15.53 -2.07
N LEU A 39 15.28 14.49 -1.94
CA LEU A 39 15.60 13.14 -2.40
C LEU A 39 15.40 13.02 -3.91
N ASN A 40 16.28 12.27 -4.57
CA ASN A 40 16.11 11.84 -5.94
C ASN A 40 15.31 10.54 -5.97
N ILE A 41 14.10 10.58 -6.52
CA ILE A 41 13.17 9.47 -6.50
C ILE A 41 12.90 8.96 -7.91
N ALA A 42 12.79 7.64 -8.04
CA ALA A 42 12.21 7.01 -9.23
C ALA A 42 10.90 6.31 -8.89
N ALA A 43 9.95 6.34 -9.82
CA ALA A 43 8.68 5.61 -9.71
C ALA A 43 8.68 4.40 -10.65
N ILE A 44 8.51 3.20 -10.09
CA ILE A 44 8.38 1.92 -10.81
C ILE A 44 6.91 1.48 -10.75
N GLY A 45 6.29 1.31 -11.91
CA GLY A 45 4.84 1.26 -12.05
C GLY A 45 4.27 2.68 -11.95
N ALA A 46 4.60 3.54 -12.93
CA ALA A 46 4.28 4.97 -12.90
C ALA A 46 2.82 5.28 -13.24
N GLY A 47 2.03 4.28 -13.63
CA GLY A 47 0.58 4.39 -13.87
C GLY A 47 -0.25 4.00 -12.67
N GLY A 48 -1.58 4.08 -12.81
CA GLY A 48 -2.54 3.67 -11.78
C GLY A 48 -2.24 4.26 -10.41
N LYS A 49 -2.13 3.42 -9.41
CA LYS A 49 -1.81 3.86 -8.04
C LYS A 49 -0.43 4.50 -7.92
N GLY A 50 0.52 4.14 -8.78
CA GLY A 50 1.84 4.77 -8.82
C GLY A 50 1.79 6.23 -9.24
N ASN A 51 0.87 6.60 -10.14
CA ASN A 51 0.63 7.99 -10.50
C ASN A 51 0.17 8.80 -9.27
N ASP A 52 -0.84 8.32 -8.53
CA ASP A 52 -1.33 8.99 -7.33
C ASP A 52 -0.21 9.18 -6.29
N ILE A 53 0.55 8.11 -6.00
CA ILE A 53 1.61 8.14 -4.99
C ILE A 53 2.72 9.10 -5.37
N THR A 54 3.13 9.09 -6.63
CA THR A 54 4.19 9.97 -7.10
C THR A 54 3.75 11.44 -7.03
N HIS A 55 2.49 11.74 -7.34
CA HIS A 55 1.94 13.08 -7.23
C HIS A 55 1.78 13.57 -5.79
N GLU A 56 1.26 12.73 -4.92
CA GLU A 56 0.90 13.14 -3.57
C GLU A 56 2.10 13.13 -2.61
N TRP A 57 2.99 12.15 -2.74
CA TRP A 57 3.99 11.84 -1.73
C TRP A 57 5.41 12.26 -2.13
N ALA A 58 5.71 12.16 -3.41
CA ALA A 58 7.00 12.62 -3.94
C ALA A 58 6.96 14.06 -4.48
N SER A 59 5.83 14.78 -4.34
CA SER A 59 5.66 16.12 -4.91
C SER A 59 6.62 17.18 -4.34
N LYS A 60 7.19 16.95 -3.17
CA LYS A 60 8.20 17.83 -2.55
C LYS A 60 9.63 17.42 -2.87
N GLU A 61 9.81 16.27 -3.50
CA GLU A 61 11.09 15.68 -3.83
C GLU A 61 11.37 15.79 -5.33
N ARG A 62 12.50 15.31 -5.77
CA ARG A 62 12.89 15.33 -7.18
C ARG A 62 12.60 13.98 -7.82
N VAL A 63 11.53 13.88 -8.59
CA VAL A 63 11.27 12.69 -9.42
C VAL A 63 12.14 12.78 -10.66
N ILE A 64 13.20 11.96 -10.73
CA ILE A 64 14.20 11.98 -11.80
C ILE A 64 14.00 10.87 -12.83
N ALA A 65 13.27 9.81 -12.47
CA ALA A 65 12.99 8.72 -13.40
C ALA A 65 11.59 8.13 -13.17
N LEU A 66 10.99 7.67 -14.26
CA LEU A 66 9.72 6.94 -14.31
C LEU A 66 9.94 5.62 -15.06
N CYS A 67 9.36 4.54 -14.57
CA CYS A 67 9.41 3.25 -15.23
C CYS A 67 8.03 2.62 -15.30
N ASP A 68 7.63 2.19 -16.50
CA ASP A 68 6.40 1.41 -16.70
C ASP A 68 6.50 0.56 -17.96
N VAL A 69 5.98 -0.65 -17.91
CA VAL A 69 6.01 -1.60 -19.04
C VAL A 69 5.00 -1.27 -20.13
N HIS A 70 4.10 -0.30 -19.91
CA HIS A 70 3.07 0.14 -20.85
C HIS A 70 3.04 1.68 -20.96
N PRO A 71 3.97 2.27 -21.70
CA PRO A 71 4.22 3.73 -21.73
C PRO A 71 3.03 4.59 -22.18
N ASP A 72 2.13 4.01 -22.95
CA ASP A 72 0.91 4.65 -23.47
C ASP A 72 -0.35 4.06 -22.84
N GLY A 73 -0.19 3.32 -21.75
CA GLY A 73 -1.29 2.69 -21.01
C GLY A 73 -2.33 3.69 -20.51
N THR A 74 -3.59 3.27 -20.50
CA THR A 74 -4.75 4.09 -20.12
C THR A 74 -4.81 4.47 -18.65
N HIS A 75 -3.86 4.01 -17.83
CA HIS A 75 -3.90 4.13 -16.36
C HIS A 75 -2.92 5.18 -15.82
N GLY A 76 -2.83 6.37 -16.44
CA GLY A 76 -2.15 7.52 -15.85
C GLY A 76 -0.64 7.60 -16.06
N VAL A 77 0.01 6.67 -16.79
CA VAL A 77 1.45 6.76 -17.12
C VAL A 77 1.74 8.03 -17.91
N THR A 78 0.89 8.35 -18.88
CA THR A 78 0.99 9.58 -19.68
C THR A 78 0.84 10.83 -18.84
N ASP A 79 0.06 10.79 -17.75
CA ASP A 79 -0.13 11.92 -16.84
C ASP A 79 1.09 12.09 -15.93
N SER A 80 1.67 11.02 -15.43
CA SER A 80 2.95 11.05 -14.71
C SER A 80 4.05 11.66 -15.59
N ARG A 81 4.15 11.25 -16.85
CA ARG A 81 5.15 11.82 -17.80
C ARG A 81 4.92 13.30 -18.11
N LYS A 82 3.67 13.77 -18.13
CA LYS A 82 3.35 15.20 -18.28
C LYS A 82 3.71 15.98 -17.02
N THR A 83 3.48 15.42 -15.84
CA THR A 83 3.77 16.07 -14.56
C THR A 83 5.26 16.17 -14.31
N TYR A 84 6.02 15.16 -14.71
CA TYR A 84 7.47 15.10 -14.57
C TYR A 84 8.18 15.06 -15.91
N PRO A 85 8.09 16.13 -16.73
CA PRO A 85 8.59 16.14 -18.10
C PRO A 85 10.11 16.03 -18.21
N ASN A 86 10.82 16.27 -17.13
CA ASN A 86 12.28 16.17 -17.06
C ASN A 86 12.77 14.81 -16.51
N ALA A 87 11.85 13.95 -16.08
CA ALA A 87 12.20 12.62 -15.63
C ALA A 87 12.51 11.71 -16.82
N ASN A 88 13.59 10.94 -16.72
CA ASN A 88 13.90 9.91 -17.71
C ASN A 88 12.84 8.81 -17.67
N PHE A 89 12.50 8.25 -18.83
CA PHE A 89 11.49 7.20 -18.90
C PHE A 89 12.08 5.86 -19.34
N TYR A 90 11.77 4.80 -18.62
CA TYR A 90 12.27 3.45 -18.83
C TYR A 90 11.12 2.45 -18.96
N ILE A 91 11.33 1.40 -19.74
CA ILE A 91 10.42 0.24 -19.83
C ILE A 91 10.83 -0.85 -18.83
N ASP A 92 12.12 -1.03 -18.62
CA ASP A 92 12.71 -2.02 -17.72
C ASP A 92 13.32 -1.32 -16.49
N TYR A 93 12.81 -1.65 -15.30
CA TYR A 93 13.32 -1.10 -14.05
C TYR A 93 14.79 -1.45 -13.78
N ARG A 94 15.29 -2.57 -14.30
CA ARG A 94 16.69 -2.99 -14.14
C ARG A 94 17.61 -2.01 -14.87
N GLU A 95 17.23 -1.65 -16.09
CA GLU A 95 17.92 -0.66 -16.90
C GLU A 95 17.93 0.71 -16.22
N MET A 96 16.77 1.14 -15.69
CA MET A 96 16.65 2.35 -14.90
C MET A 96 17.61 2.37 -13.70
N LEU A 97 17.60 1.30 -12.88
CA LEU A 97 18.48 1.20 -11.71
C LEU A 97 19.97 1.13 -12.08
N ASP A 98 20.29 0.67 -13.28
CA ASP A 98 21.67 0.60 -13.77
C ASP A 98 22.14 1.95 -14.35
N GLN A 99 21.25 2.79 -14.84
CA GLN A 99 21.59 4.07 -15.44
C GLN A 99 21.51 5.25 -14.45
N GLU A 100 20.51 5.27 -13.58
CA GLU A 100 20.28 6.34 -12.62
C GLU A 100 21.11 6.12 -11.34
N LYS A 101 22.31 6.72 -11.31
CA LYS A 101 23.27 6.52 -10.20
C LYS A 101 23.02 7.43 -8.99
N ASP A 102 22.25 8.49 -9.17
CA ASP A 102 22.00 9.50 -8.14
C ASP A 102 20.67 9.28 -7.39
N LEU A 103 20.06 8.09 -7.52
CA LEU A 103 18.84 7.74 -6.81
C LEU A 103 19.09 7.57 -5.32
N ASP A 104 18.19 8.12 -4.50
CA ASP A 104 18.10 7.89 -3.05
C ASP A 104 17.01 6.86 -2.72
N ALA A 105 15.88 6.91 -3.42
CA ALA A 105 14.73 6.05 -3.13
C ALA A 105 13.92 5.70 -4.39
N VAL A 106 13.14 4.62 -4.28
CA VAL A 106 12.16 4.24 -5.31
C VAL A 106 10.79 3.99 -4.72
N THR A 107 9.74 4.37 -5.45
CA THR A 107 8.37 3.89 -5.20
C THR A 107 8.09 2.70 -6.12
N ILE A 108 7.42 1.67 -5.61
CA ILE A 108 7.10 0.44 -6.35
C ILE A 108 5.60 0.24 -6.26
N SER A 109 4.90 0.40 -7.40
CA SER A 109 3.45 0.35 -7.50
C SER A 109 2.98 -0.54 -8.66
N THR A 110 3.69 -1.61 -8.87
CA THR A 110 3.44 -2.65 -9.87
C THR A 110 2.39 -3.66 -9.37
N PRO A 111 2.00 -4.70 -10.15
CA PRO A 111 1.22 -5.81 -9.62
C PRO A 111 1.93 -6.59 -8.51
N ASP A 112 1.17 -7.22 -7.61
CA ASP A 112 1.64 -7.85 -6.37
C ASP A 112 2.83 -8.80 -6.57
N HIS A 113 2.78 -9.62 -7.62
CA HIS A 113 3.80 -10.65 -7.92
C HIS A 113 5.19 -10.10 -8.27
N THR A 114 5.30 -8.81 -8.55
CA THR A 114 6.59 -8.18 -8.90
C THR A 114 7.17 -7.34 -7.77
N HIS A 115 6.41 -7.07 -6.70
CA HIS A 115 6.86 -6.24 -5.58
C HIS A 115 8.15 -6.74 -4.96
N GLY A 116 8.21 -8.01 -4.58
CA GLY A 116 9.35 -8.60 -3.88
C GLY A 116 10.64 -8.54 -4.69
N VAL A 117 10.58 -8.92 -5.97
CA VAL A 117 11.77 -8.95 -6.84
C VAL A 117 12.29 -7.55 -7.15
N ILE A 118 11.42 -6.58 -7.38
CA ILE A 118 11.82 -5.19 -7.64
C ILE A 118 12.40 -4.56 -6.37
N ALA A 119 11.71 -4.71 -5.24
CA ALA A 119 12.17 -4.18 -3.96
C ALA A 119 13.53 -4.75 -3.54
N SER A 120 13.74 -6.07 -3.65
CA SER A 120 15.01 -6.70 -3.32
C SER A 120 16.15 -6.17 -4.20
N ASN A 121 15.88 -5.94 -5.48
CA ASN A 121 16.86 -5.42 -6.43
C ASN A 121 17.27 -3.97 -6.09
N ALA A 122 16.29 -3.10 -5.78
CA ALA A 122 16.56 -1.72 -5.35
C ALA A 122 17.30 -1.67 -4.01
N MET A 123 16.84 -2.42 -3.01
CA MET A 123 17.44 -2.44 -1.67
C MET A 123 18.86 -3.00 -1.66
N ASN A 124 19.18 -3.98 -2.53
CA ASN A 124 20.54 -4.49 -2.69
C ASN A 124 21.50 -3.47 -3.33
N ARG A 125 20.99 -2.44 -3.98
CA ARG A 125 21.75 -1.27 -4.46
C ARG A 125 21.87 -0.15 -3.42
N GLY A 126 21.30 -0.34 -2.22
CA GLY A 126 21.33 0.65 -1.14
C GLY A 126 20.22 1.70 -1.23
N LEU A 127 19.23 1.52 -2.10
CA LEU A 127 18.12 2.45 -2.24
C LEU A 127 17.06 2.23 -1.16
N HIS A 128 16.49 3.31 -0.66
CA HIS A 128 15.28 3.30 0.16
C HIS A 128 14.07 2.92 -0.69
N VAL A 129 13.08 2.24 -0.10
CA VAL A 129 11.91 1.77 -0.86
C VAL A 129 10.59 2.09 -0.19
N TYR A 130 9.66 2.57 -1.00
CA TYR A 130 8.23 2.61 -0.68
C TYR A 130 7.53 1.60 -1.58
N VAL A 131 7.03 0.51 -1.02
CA VAL A 131 6.40 -0.59 -1.78
C VAL A 131 4.90 -0.57 -1.54
N GLN A 132 4.10 -0.60 -2.60
CA GLN A 132 2.64 -0.71 -2.47
C GLN A 132 2.23 -1.99 -1.73
N LYS A 133 1.03 -1.96 -1.17
CA LYS A 133 0.41 -3.12 -0.53
C LYS A 133 -0.15 -4.10 -1.60
N PRO A 134 -0.17 -5.40 -1.30
CA PRO A 134 0.53 -6.08 -0.23
C PRO A 134 2.04 -5.98 -0.42
N LEU A 135 2.82 -6.01 0.66
CA LEU A 135 4.27 -5.81 0.59
C LEU A 135 4.95 -6.75 -0.42
N THR A 136 4.53 -7.99 -0.42
CA THR A 136 5.05 -9.05 -1.29
C THR A 136 3.93 -10.01 -1.68
N HIS A 137 4.21 -10.86 -2.64
CA HIS A 137 3.28 -11.88 -3.13
C HIS A 137 3.25 -13.12 -2.22
N ASN A 138 4.36 -13.41 -1.54
CA ASN A 138 4.48 -14.55 -0.64
C ASN A 138 5.31 -14.23 0.62
N ILE A 139 5.26 -15.14 1.60
CA ILE A 139 5.90 -14.96 2.91
C ILE A 139 7.43 -14.97 2.82
N GLU A 140 8.00 -15.79 1.95
CA GLU A 140 9.45 -15.90 1.77
C GLU A 140 10.05 -14.60 1.28
N GLU A 141 9.41 -13.95 0.32
CA GLU A 141 9.80 -12.61 -0.15
C GLU A 141 9.77 -11.57 0.99
N ALA A 142 8.73 -11.58 1.83
CA ALA A 142 8.64 -10.64 2.96
C ALA A 142 9.78 -10.82 3.97
N ARG A 143 10.15 -12.07 4.26
CA ARG A 143 11.30 -12.38 5.11
C ARG A 143 12.62 -11.96 4.48
N MET A 144 12.80 -12.27 3.20
CA MET A 144 13.97 -11.86 2.42
C MET A 144 14.14 -10.33 2.43
N LEU A 145 13.08 -9.57 2.20
CA LEU A 145 13.14 -8.09 2.24
C LEU A 145 13.54 -7.58 3.63
N THR A 146 13.05 -8.21 4.70
CA THR A 146 13.41 -7.85 6.08
C THR A 146 14.92 -8.01 6.32
N GLU A 147 15.50 -9.11 5.85
CA GLU A 147 16.94 -9.38 5.96
C GLU A 147 17.78 -8.41 5.12
N ILE A 148 17.35 -8.14 3.87
CA ILE A 148 18.03 -7.19 2.98
C ILE A 148 17.98 -5.78 3.58
N ALA A 149 16.85 -5.34 4.14
CA ALA A 149 16.72 -4.03 4.78
C ALA A 149 17.71 -3.87 5.93
N ALA A 150 17.78 -4.87 6.80
CA ALA A 150 18.71 -4.87 7.94
C ALA A 150 20.18 -4.87 7.50
N LYS A 151 20.53 -5.71 6.51
CA LYS A 151 21.89 -5.82 5.96
C LYS A 151 22.37 -4.53 5.32
N ASN A 152 21.54 -3.92 4.48
CA ASN A 152 21.90 -2.73 3.70
C ASN A 152 21.57 -1.42 4.43
N LYS A 153 20.91 -1.48 5.60
CA LYS A 153 20.50 -0.33 6.42
C LYS A 153 19.63 0.67 5.66
N VAL A 154 18.77 0.18 4.78
CA VAL A 154 17.84 1.00 4.02
C VAL A 154 16.53 1.19 4.78
N VAL A 155 15.89 2.33 4.56
CA VAL A 155 14.55 2.63 5.08
C VAL A 155 13.52 2.00 4.15
N THR A 156 12.52 1.36 4.74
CA THR A 156 11.44 0.69 4.01
C THR A 156 10.09 1.14 4.52
N GLN A 157 9.13 1.33 3.63
CA GLN A 157 7.74 1.63 3.97
C GLN A 157 6.80 0.84 3.06
N MET A 158 5.83 0.14 3.66
CA MET A 158 4.70 -0.41 2.90
C MET A 158 3.63 0.66 2.68
N GLY A 159 3.06 0.69 1.48
CA GLY A 159 2.01 1.63 1.07
C GLY A 159 0.63 1.34 1.66
N ASN A 160 0.57 1.22 2.98
CA ASN A 160 -0.68 1.01 3.70
C ASN A 160 -1.25 2.35 4.18
N GLN A 161 -1.92 3.07 3.28
CA GLN A 161 -2.34 4.46 3.44
C GLN A 161 -3.13 4.72 4.74
N GLY A 162 -4.09 3.83 5.07
CA GLY A 162 -4.90 3.96 6.27
C GLY A 162 -4.15 3.85 7.60
N GLY A 163 -2.93 3.32 7.55
CA GLY A 163 -2.15 3.03 8.74
C GLY A 163 -1.75 4.25 9.58
N SER A 164 -1.80 5.44 9.00
CA SER A 164 -1.52 6.72 9.69
C SER A 164 -2.79 7.54 9.94
N SER A 165 -3.98 6.99 9.72
CA SER A 165 -5.23 7.72 9.86
C SER A 165 -5.51 8.14 11.31
N GLN A 166 -6.17 9.27 11.48
CA GLN A 166 -6.66 9.73 12.79
C GLN A 166 -7.62 8.72 13.42
N GLY A 167 -8.34 7.95 12.60
CA GLY A 167 -9.22 6.87 13.06
C GLY A 167 -8.47 5.77 13.81
N VAL A 168 -7.31 5.35 13.31
CA VAL A 168 -6.45 4.36 14.01
C VAL A 168 -6.01 4.91 15.37
N THR A 169 -5.57 6.17 15.42
CA THR A 169 -5.18 6.83 16.68
C THR A 169 -6.34 6.89 17.66
N LYS A 170 -7.55 7.19 17.17
CA LYS A 170 -8.75 7.25 18.01
C LYS A 170 -9.17 5.88 18.54
N ILE A 171 -9.14 4.87 17.70
CA ILE A 171 -9.39 3.48 18.14
C ILE A 171 -8.35 3.05 19.17
N GLN A 172 -7.08 3.38 18.95
CA GLN A 172 -6.01 3.10 19.92
C GLN A 172 -6.28 3.73 21.29
N GLU A 173 -6.72 5.01 21.31
CA GLU A 173 -7.11 5.69 22.55
C GLU A 173 -8.23 4.95 23.30
N TRP A 174 -9.27 4.46 22.57
CA TRP A 174 -10.37 3.74 23.18
C TRP A 174 -9.96 2.36 23.70
N VAL A 175 -9.09 1.66 22.99
CA VAL A 175 -8.51 0.38 23.40
C VAL A 175 -7.62 0.55 24.65
N ASP A 176 -6.72 1.52 24.67
CA ASP A 176 -5.83 1.78 25.81
C ASP A 176 -6.62 2.17 27.06
N LYS A 177 -7.72 2.91 26.91
CA LYS A 177 -8.68 3.22 28.00
C LYS A 177 -9.61 2.06 28.38
N LYS A 178 -9.53 0.92 27.69
CA LYS A 178 -10.38 -0.27 27.89
C LYS A 178 -11.88 0.03 27.88
N LEU A 179 -12.34 0.94 27.00
CA LEU A 179 -13.71 1.44 27.01
C LEU A 179 -14.74 0.35 26.69
N ILE A 180 -14.36 -0.68 25.94
CA ILE A 180 -15.20 -1.86 25.66
C ILE A 180 -14.80 -3.12 26.44
N GLY A 181 -13.88 -3.01 27.40
CA GLY A 181 -13.35 -4.14 28.16
C GLY A 181 -12.38 -4.99 27.33
N LYS A 182 -12.24 -6.27 27.67
CA LYS A 182 -11.43 -7.23 26.91
C LYS A 182 -12.12 -7.57 25.60
N ILE A 183 -11.35 -7.48 24.52
CA ILE A 183 -11.84 -7.80 23.16
C ILE A 183 -11.62 -9.28 22.92
N HIS A 184 -12.65 -9.99 22.52
CA HIS A 184 -12.62 -11.43 22.30
C HIS A 184 -12.99 -11.86 20.89
N LYS A 185 -13.65 -10.98 20.11
CA LYS A 185 -14.07 -11.25 18.75
C LYS A 185 -13.85 -10.04 17.86
N ILE A 186 -13.38 -10.28 16.65
CA ILE A 186 -13.25 -9.26 15.61
C ILE A 186 -13.91 -9.81 14.35
N TYR A 187 -14.73 -8.99 13.71
CA TYR A 187 -15.19 -9.22 12.34
C TYR A 187 -14.59 -8.17 11.43
N ALA A 188 -14.10 -8.62 10.29
CA ALA A 188 -13.56 -7.78 9.24
C ALA A 188 -14.10 -8.25 7.89
N TRP A 189 -14.62 -7.38 7.07
CA TRP A 189 -15.24 -7.79 5.82
C TRP A 189 -15.08 -6.76 4.71
N THR A 190 -15.23 -7.23 3.46
CA THR A 190 -15.23 -6.43 2.25
C THR A 190 -16.25 -6.91 1.23
N ASN A 191 -16.74 -6.00 0.41
CA ASN A 191 -17.56 -6.35 -0.75
C ASN A 191 -16.73 -6.81 -1.97
N ARG A 192 -15.39 -6.84 -1.84
CA ARG A 192 -14.50 -7.37 -2.89
C ARG A 192 -14.68 -8.89 -3.02
N PRO A 193 -14.40 -9.47 -4.20
CA PRO A 193 -13.75 -8.89 -5.38
C PRO A 193 -14.70 -8.05 -6.25
N VAL A 194 -14.12 -7.05 -6.96
CA VAL A 194 -14.78 -6.30 -8.06
C VAL A 194 -14.14 -6.67 -9.41
N TRP A 195 -13.32 -7.67 -9.43
CA TRP A 195 -12.70 -8.32 -10.59
C TRP A 195 -13.15 -9.78 -10.65
N PRO A 196 -12.99 -10.46 -11.81
CA PRO A 196 -13.33 -11.88 -11.93
C PRO A 196 -12.53 -12.72 -10.94
N GLN A 197 -13.23 -13.54 -10.16
CA GLN A 197 -12.66 -14.45 -9.16
C GLN A 197 -13.55 -15.68 -9.03
N GLY A 198 -12.95 -16.87 -8.84
CA GLY A 198 -13.69 -18.14 -8.80
C GLY A 198 -13.97 -18.76 -10.17
N PHE A 199 -13.29 -18.27 -11.22
CA PHE A 199 -13.39 -18.78 -12.60
C PHE A 199 -12.00 -19.15 -13.12
N ASP A 200 -11.96 -20.10 -14.07
CA ASP A 200 -10.75 -20.35 -14.85
C ASP A 200 -10.49 -19.24 -15.87
N MET A 201 -9.22 -18.96 -16.13
CA MET A 201 -8.86 -18.14 -17.26
C MET A 201 -9.26 -18.85 -18.57
N LYS A 202 -10.01 -18.15 -19.41
CA LYS A 202 -10.33 -18.66 -20.74
C LYS A 202 -9.14 -18.47 -21.66
N ASP A 203 -8.81 -19.51 -22.42
CA ASP A 203 -7.84 -19.39 -23.51
C ASP A 203 -8.49 -18.58 -24.65
N MET A 204 -8.04 -17.32 -24.76
CA MET A 204 -8.52 -16.40 -25.80
C MET A 204 -7.32 -15.95 -26.62
N ASP A 205 -7.52 -15.94 -27.95
CA ASP A 205 -6.47 -15.44 -28.85
C ASP A 205 -6.61 -13.92 -28.98
N GLU A 206 -6.02 -13.20 -28.04
CA GLU A 206 -6.10 -11.73 -27.93
C GLU A 206 -4.83 -11.07 -28.46
N VAL A 207 -5.04 -9.95 -29.15
CA VAL A 207 -3.93 -9.13 -29.61
C VAL A 207 -3.44 -8.23 -28.47
N LYS A 208 -2.18 -8.40 -28.10
CA LYS A 208 -1.51 -7.57 -27.10
C LYS A 208 -1.47 -6.11 -27.56
N PRO A 209 -1.71 -5.13 -26.66
CA PRO A 209 -1.47 -3.72 -26.95
C PRO A 209 -0.04 -3.49 -27.51
N PRO A 210 0.13 -2.71 -28.58
CA PRO A 210 1.40 -2.65 -29.32
C PRO A 210 2.60 -2.21 -28.45
N ASN A 211 2.39 -1.31 -27.51
CA ASN A 211 3.46 -0.74 -26.68
C ASN A 211 3.60 -1.41 -25.30
N LEU A 212 2.80 -2.45 -25.00
CA LEU A 212 2.94 -3.21 -23.77
C LEU A 212 4.09 -4.22 -23.88
N ASN A 213 5.04 -4.15 -22.96
CA ASN A 213 6.03 -5.22 -22.80
C ASN A 213 5.46 -6.31 -21.87
N TRP A 214 4.89 -7.35 -22.48
CA TRP A 214 4.20 -8.40 -21.75
C TRP A 214 5.14 -9.30 -20.93
N ASP A 215 6.34 -9.55 -21.43
CA ASP A 215 7.35 -10.35 -20.74
C ASP A 215 7.81 -9.67 -19.45
N LEU A 216 8.06 -8.36 -19.49
CA LEU A 216 8.40 -7.59 -18.30
C LEU A 216 7.20 -7.46 -17.33
N TRP A 217 5.95 -7.43 -17.85
CA TRP A 217 4.76 -7.43 -17.02
C TRP A 217 4.60 -8.75 -16.25
N LEU A 218 4.84 -9.88 -16.91
CA LEU A 218 4.83 -11.21 -16.29
C LEU A 218 5.92 -11.35 -15.23
N GLY A 219 7.10 -10.77 -15.46
CA GLY A 219 8.21 -10.79 -14.49
C GLY A 219 8.56 -12.22 -14.04
N PRO A 220 8.43 -12.54 -12.72
CA PRO A 220 8.74 -13.85 -12.19
C PRO A 220 7.65 -14.90 -12.40
N ALA A 221 6.46 -14.52 -12.87
CA ALA A 221 5.35 -15.46 -13.07
C ALA A 221 5.59 -16.37 -14.28
N GLU A 222 4.84 -17.49 -14.34
CA GLU A 222 4.89 -18.41 -15.47
C GLU A 222 4.55 -17.69 -16.78
N SER A 223 5.32 -17.98 -17.85
CA SER A 223 5.10 -17.38 -19.17
C SER A 223 3.76 -17.82 -19.76
N THR A 224 2.94 -16.87 -20.14
CA THR A 224 1.64 -17.09 -20.78
C THR A 224 1.40 -16.08 -21.90
N LYS A 225 0.48 -16.43 -22.82
CA LYS A 225 -0.01 -15.47 -23.81
C LYS A 225 -0.66 -14.27 -23.13
N TYR A 226 -0.63 -13.13 -23.80
CA TYR A 226 -1.37 -11.96 -23.35
C TYR A 226 -2.86 -12.27 -23.23
N THR A 227 -3.47 -11.77 -22.16
CA THR A 227 -4.92 -11.77 -21.98
C THR A 227 -5.41 -10.53 -21.22
N SER A 228 -6.50 -9.95 -21.68
CA SER A 228 -7.21 -8.87 -21.01
C SER A 228 -7.86 -9.30 -19.69
N GLN A 229 -7.94 -10.61 -19.45
CA GLN A 229 -8.39 -11.15 -18.16
C GLN A 229 -7.41 -10.86 -17.04
N LEU A 230 -6.14 -10.56 -17.34
CA LEU A 230 -5.12 -10.18 -16.36
C LEU A 230 -4.86 -8.69 -16.36
N HIS A 231 -4.39 -8.16 -17.49
CA HIS A 231 -3.97 -6.77 -17.62
C HIS A 231 -5.14 -5.88 -18.08
N PRO A 232 -5.29 -4.68 -17.54
CA PRO A 232 -4.38 -4.02 -16.59
C PRO A 232 -4.76 -4.19 -15.10
N PHE A 233 -5.96 -4.73 -14.77
CA PHE A 233 -6.52 -4.63 -13.42
C PHE A 233 -6.89 -5.98 -12.80
N ASN A 234 -7.38 -6.94 -13.59
CA ASN A 234 -8.04 -8.15 -13.10
C ASN A 234 -7.08 -9.24 -12.59
N TRP A 235 -5.77 -9.08 -12.77
CA TRP A 235 -4.71 -10.00 -12.33
C TRP A 235 -4.86 -10.43 -10.85
N ARG A 236 -5.54 -9.62 -10.04
CA ARG A 236 -5.81 -9.86 -8.61
C ARG A 236 -6.57 -11.15 -8.34
N GLY A 237 -7.33 -11.64 -9.32
CA GLY A 237 -8.17 -12.84 -9.21
C GLY A 237 -7.42 -14.16 -9.35
N TRP A 238 -6.11 -14.15 -9.66
CA TRP A 238 -5.32 -15.37 -9.90
C TRP A 238 -4.06 -15.39 -9.05
N TRP A 239 -3.80 -16.55 -8.42
CA TRP A 239 -2.72 -16.74 -7.47
C TRP A 239 -1.32 -16.48 -8.03
N ASP A 240 -1.11 -16.66 -9.34
CA ASP A 240 0.19 -16.41 -9.96
C ASP A 240 0.56 -14.93 -10.02
N TYR A 241 -0.42 -14.03 -9.88
CA TYR A 241 -0.23 -12.58 -10.07
C TYR A 241 -0.71 -11.73 -8.90
N GLY A 242 -1.72 -12.20 -8.18
CA GLY A 242 -2.38 -11.46 -7.12
C GLY A 242 -2.70 -12.33 -5.91
N THR A 243 -3.36 -11.72 -4.95
CA THR A 243 -3.60 -12.30 -3.63
C THR A 243 -5.09 -12.31 -3.26
N GLY A 244 -5.96 -12.14 -4.28
CA GLY A 244 -7.41 -12.13 -4.10
C GLY A 244 -7.94 -11.00 -3.22
N ALA A 245 -9.19 -11.10 -2.83
CA ALA A 245 -9.87 -10.08 -2.03
C ALA A 245 -9.23 -9.88 -0.65
N LEU A 246 -8.75 -10.96 -0.01
CA LEU A 246 -8.10 -10.88 1.29
C LEU A 246 -6.77 -10.12 1.20
N GLY A 247 -5.91 -10.43 0.24
CA GLY A 247 -4.62 -9.74 0.10
C GLY A 247 -4.77 -8.30 -0.35
N ASP A 248 -5.73 -8.00 -1.25
CA ASP A 248 -6.00 -6.64 -1.70
C ASP A 248 -6.54 -5.75 -0.58
N MET A 249 -7.52 -6.22 0.20
CA MET A 249 -8.26 -5.41 1.18
C MET A 249 -7.86 -5.67 2.63
N GLY A 250 -7.32 -6.84 2.95
CA GLY A 250 -6.90 -7.18 4.32
C GLY A 250 -5.88 -6.20 4.87
N CYS A 251 -4.92 -5.77 4.06
CA CYS A 251 -3.94 -4.75 4.43
C CYS A 251 -4.58 -3.44 4.93
N HIS A 252 -5.75 -3.09 4.45
CA HIS A 252 -6.45 -1.86 4.81
C HIS A 252 -7.44 -2.03 5.96
N ILE A 253 -8.10 -3.19 6.02
CA ILE A 253 -9.19 -3.45 6.98
C ILE A 253 -8.64 -4.02 8.28
N LEU A 254 -7.69 -4.96 8.21
CA LEU A 254 -7.08 -5.59 9.39
C LEU A 254 -6.04 -4.70 10.08
N ASP A 255 -5.56 -3.65 9.44
CA ASP A 255 -4.51 -2.77 9.99
C ASP A 255 -4.89 -2.16 11.35
N ALA A 256 -6.12 -1.65 11.47
CA ALA A 256 -6.60 -1.05 12.71
C ALA A 256 -6.58 -2.04 13.90
N PRO A 257 -7.19 -3.23 13.84
CA PRO A 257 -7.11 -4.19 14.93
C PRO A 257 -5.68 -4.71 15.17
N TYR A 258 -4.88 -4.94 14.12
CA TYR A 258 -3.49 -5.37 14.29
C TYR A 258 -2.66 -4.37 15.08
N LYS A 259 -2.71 -3.09 14.72
CA LYS A 259 -1.96 -2.03 15.39
C LYS A 259 -2.46 -1.76 16.79
N THR A 260 -3.77 -1.60 16.94
CA THR A 260 -4.34 -1.16 18.22
C THR A 260 -4.32 -2.25 19.29
N LEU A 261 -4.30 -3.51 18.91
CA LEU A 261 -4.22 -4.65 19.83
C LEU A 261 -2.82 -5.27 19.91
N GLY A 262 -1.88 -4.80 19.09
CA GLY A 262 -0.53 -5.38 19.04
C GLY A 262 -0.54 -6.84 18.63
N LEU A 263 -1.36 -7.19 17.62
CA LEU A 263 -1.44 -8.56 17.12
C LEU A 263 -0.15 -8.94 16.36
N HIS A 264 0.22 -10.19 16.47
CA HIS A 264 1.33 -10.81 15.75
C HIS A 264 0.81 -11.89 14.80
N TYR A 265 1.46 -13.06 14.79
CA TYR A 265 1.00 -14.19 13.99
C TYR A 265 -0.20 -14.88 14.66
N PRO A 266 -1.20 -15.34 13.87
CA PRO A 266 -2.26 -16.18 14.42
C PRO A 266 -1.68 -17.53 14.90
N THR A 267 -2.32 -18.12 15.91
CA THR A 267 -1.96 -19.45 16.43
C THR A 267 -2.45 -20.56 15.52
N ASP A 268 -3.59 -20.33 14.88
CA ASP A 268 -4.22 -21.24 13.93
C ASP A 268 -5.12 -20.46 12.98
N VAL A 269 -5.43 -21.08 11.83
CA VAL A 269 -6.23 -20.51 10.75
C VAL A 269 -7.17 -21.58 10.20
N GLU A 270 -8.44 -21.23 10.06
CA GLU A 270 -9.44 -22.01 9.34
C GLU A 270 -9.97 -21.23 8.15
N CYS A 271 -10.29 -21.91 7.03
CA CYS A 271 -10.82 -21.28 5.84
C CYS A 271 -11.99 -22.08 5.25
N SER A 272 -13.04 -21.36 4.89
CA SER A 272 -14.13 -21.86 4.07
C SER A 272 -14.29 -20.97 2.83
N VAL A 273 -14.53 -21.58 1.67
CA VAL A 273 -14.62 -20.85 0.40
C VAL A 273 -15.96 -21.12 -0.29
N GLY A 274 -16.47 -20.08 -0.94
CA GLY A 274 -17.59 -20.18 -1.85
C GLY A 274 -17.14 -20.65 -3.23
N SER A 275 -17.97 -21.49 -3.86
CA SER A 275 -17.73 -22.03 -5.19
C SER A 275 -18.74 -21.50 -6.20
N VAL A 276 -18.32 -21.44 -7.45
CA VAL A 276 -19.17 -21.09 -8.59
C VAL A 276 -19.48 -22.36 -9.36
N PHE A 277 -20.70 -22.45 -9.89
CA PHE A 277 -21.14 -23.55 -10.76
C PHE A 277 -21.35 -22.96 -12.16
N GLU A 278 -20.56 -23.38 -13.13
CA GLU A 278 -20.78 -23.01 -14.54
C GLU A 278 -21.87 -23.87 -15.20
N GLN A 279 -22.04 -25.08 -14.71
CA GLN A 279 -23.08 -26.01 -15.15
C GLN A 279 -23.82 -26.59 -13.94
N ALA A 280 -25.10 -26.94 -14.12
CA ALA A 280 -25.88 -27.58 -13.06
C ALA A 280 -25.16 -28.83 -12.54
N TRP A 281 -25.06 -28.93 -11.21
CA TRP A 281 -24.42 -30.02 -10.45
C TRP A 281 -22.90 -30.18 -10.67
N SER A 282 -22.25 -29.32 -11.44
CA SER A 282 -20.80 -29.33 -11.68
C SER A 282 -20.17 -28.12 -10.99
N GLN A 283 -19.55 -28.34 -9.84
CA GLN A 283 -18.82 -27.33 -9.10
C GLN A 283 -17.49 -27.05 -9.80
N ASN A 284 -17.19 -25.79 -10.02
CA ASN A 284 -15.88 -25.38 -10.54
C ASN A 284 -14.81 -25.55 -9.46
N PHE A 285 -13.76 -26.24 -9.81
CA PHE A 285 -12.53 -26.26 -9.06
C PHE A 285 -11.47 -25.48 -9.83
N VAL A 286 -11.07 -24.35 -9.28
CA VAL A 286 -10.16 -23.39 -9.93
C VAL A 286 -8.88 -23.24 -9.13
N PRO A 287 -7.91 -24.15 -9.29
CA PRO A 287 -6.71 -24.18 -8.45
C PRO A 287 -5.80 -22.96 -8.65
N LYS A 288 -5.83 -22.34 -9.83
CA LYS A 288 -5.06 -21.11 -10.15
C LYS A 288 -5.81 -19.82 -9.81
N GLY A 289 -7.12 -19.89 -9.62
CA GLY A 289 -7.97 -18.73 -9.31
C GLY A 289 -8.21 -18.57 -7.81
N CYS A 290 -8.34 -17.34 -7.37
CA CYS A 290 -8.80 -17.04 -6.03
C CYS A 290 -10.30 -17.37 -5.89
N PRO A 291 -10.80 -17.81 -4.72
CA PRO A 291 -12.20 -18.18 -4.54
C PRO A 291 -13.13 -16.96 -4.67
N ALA A 292 -14.34 -17.16 -5.18
CA ALA A 292 -15.35 -16.10 -5.36
C ALA A 292 -15.73 -15.39 -4.05
N SER A 293 -15.68 -16.12 -2.95
CA SER A 293 -15.88 -15.61 -1.59
C SER A 293 -15.16 -16.47 -0.58
N SER A 294 -14.81 -15.91 0.57
CA SER A 294 -14.18 -16.67 1.64
C SER A 294 -14.62 -16.20 3.03
N ILE A 295 -14.55 -17.15 3.99
CA ILE A 295 -14.55 -16.86 5.42
C ILE A 295 -13.24 -17.44 5.96
N VAL A 296 -12.41 -16.58 6.58
CA VAL A 296 -11.14 -17.00 7.18
C VAL A 296 -11.16 -16.63 8.65
N THR A 297 -11.04 -17.63 9.51
CA THR A 297 -10.96 -17.46 10.97
C THR A 297 -9.50 -17.52 11.38
N LEU A 298 -9.05 -16.51 12.10
CA LEU A 298 -7.70 -16.34 12.61
C LEU A 298 -7.77 -16.27 14.13
N ASN A 299 -7.11 -17.17 14.84
CA ASN A 299 -7.06 -17.15 16.29
C ASN A 299 -5.75 -16.56 16.78
N PHE A 300 -5.81 -15.73 17.81
CA PHE A 300 -4.68 -15.07 18.43
C PHE A 300 -4.66 -15.30 19.94
N ASP A 301 -3.46 -15.47 20.47
CA ASP A 301 -3.26 -15.41 21.92
C ASP A 301 -3.40 -13.97 22.43
N LYS A 302 -3.49 -13.83 23.76
CA LYS A 302 -3.48 -12.53 24.43
C LYS A 302 -2.22 -11.74 24.10
N THR A 303 -2.36 -10.41 24.10
CA THR A 303 -1.27 -9.47 23.86
C THR A 303 -1.04 -8.60 25.09
N SER A 304 -0.02 -7.76 25.07
CA SER A 304 0.19 -6.74 26.11
C SER A 304 -0.94 -5.69 26.17
N LYS A 305 -1.68 -5.53 25.08
CA LYS A 305 -2.80 -4.59 24.95
C LYS A 305 -4.16 -5.20 25.29
N ASN A 306 -4.31 -6.51 25.16
CA ASN A 306 -5.57 -7.22 25.36
C ASN A 306 -5.36 -8.56 26.07
N ASP A 307 -5.83 -8.67 27.32
CA ASP A 307 -5.70 -9.86 28.16
C ASP A 307 -6.82 -10.89 27.91
N SER A 308 -7.09 -11.15 26.64
CA SER A 308 -8.02 -12.20 26.18
C SER A 308 -7.51 -12.78 24.86
N LYS A 309 -7.79 -14.06 24.62
CA LYS A 309 -7.70 -14.62 23.28
C LYS A 309 -8.68 -13.91 22.35
N ILE A 310 -8.31 -13.81 21.08
CA ILE A 310 -9.09 -13.11 20.07
C ILE A 310 -9.35 -14.06 18.91
N GLU A 311 -10.61 -14.20 18.54
CA GLU A 311 -11.03 -14.81 17.29
C GLU A 311 -11.31 -13.67 16.28
N MET A 312 -10.59 -13.63 15.17
CA MET A 312 -10.82 -12.69 14.08
C MET A 312 -11.38 -13.44 12.89
N VAL A 313 -12.50 -12.98 12.38
CA VAL A 313 -13.19 -13.56 11.21
C VAL A 313 -13.15 -12.56 10.07
N TRP A 314 -12.41 -12.90 9.03
CA TRP A 314 -12.45 -12.23 7.76
C TRP A 314 -13.57 -12.78 6.88
N MET A 315 -14.22 -11.90 6.12
CA MET A 315 -15.25 -12.25 5.15
C MET A 315 -15.10 -11.43 3.87
N ASP A 316 -15.20 -12.06 2.71
CA ASP A 316 -15.20 -11.38 1.42
C ASP A 316 -16.27 -11.94 0.46
N GLY A 317 -16.34 -11.40 -0.75
CA GLY A 317 -17.37 -11.78 -1.73
C GLY A 317 -18.77 -11.27 -1.36
N GLY A 318 -18.86 -10.18 -0.57
CA GLY A 318 -20.12 -9.63 -0.11
C GLY A 318 -20.69 -10.29 1.16
N LEU A 319 -19.98 -11.27 1.72
CA LEU A 319 -20.31 -11.84 3.03
C LEU A 319 -20.00 -10.81 4.13
N ARG A 320 -20.82 -10.81 5.17
CA ARG A 320 -20.68 -9.88 6.30
C ARG A 320 -21.21 -10.49 7.59
N PRO A 321 -20.80 -10.00 8.76
CA PRO A 321 -21.29 -10.52 10.03
C PRO A 321 -22.77 -10.20 10.27
N SER A 322 -23.39 -10.94 11.18
CA SER A 322 -24.68 -10.59 11.74
C SER A 322 -24.59 -9.25 12.48
N HIS A 323 -25.70 -8.51 12.48
CA HIS A 323 -25.77 -7.22 13.17
C HIS A 323 -25.72 -7.46 14.70
N PRO A 324 -24.75 -6.87 15.43
CA PRO A 324 -24.68 -7.02 16.89
C PRO A 324 -25.79 -6.24 17.60
N ASP A 325 -26.36 -6.80 18.66
CA ASP A 325 -27.40 -6.14 19.48
C ASP A 325 -26.94 -4.82 20.12
N ALA A 326 -25.64 -4.62 20.26
CA ALA A 326 -25.08 -3.39 20.84
C ALA A 326 -25.11 -2.20 19.88
N ILE A 327 -25.35 -2.44 18.60
CA ILE A 327 -25.44 -1.42 17.54
C ILE A 327 -26.89 -1.19 17.19
N PRO A 328 -27.42 0.06 17.10
CA PRO A 328 -28.76 0.35 16.64
C PRO A 328 -29.06 -0.32 15.29
N ALA A 329 -30.25 -0.90 15.15
CA ALA A 329 -30.61 -1.71 13.98
C ALA A 329 -30.62 -0.93 12.64
N ASP A 330 -30.74 0.38 12.70
CA ASP A 330 -30.71 1.31 11.57
C ASP A 330 -29.30 1.85 11.25
N ASP A 331 -28.31 1.59 12.12
CA ASP A 331 -26.93 1.97 11.85
C ASP A 331 -26.25 0.97 10.88
N PHE A 332 -25.48 1.51 9.94
CA PHE A 332 -24.62 0.67 9.08
C PHE A 332 -23.43 0.10 9.88
N LEU A 333 -23.07 -1.14 9.58
CA LEU A 333 -21.85 -1.73 10.09
C LEU A 333 -20.64 -1.24 9.27
N GLY A 334 -19.70 -0.58 9.91
CA GLY A 334 -18.54 -0.02 9.21
C GLY A 334 -18.91 1.15 8.31
N GLU A 335 -18.81 0.96 7.01
CA GLU A 335 -19.15 1.98 6.00
C GLU A 335 -20.65 2.01 5.67
N VAL A 336 -21.05 3.08 4.97
CA VAL A 336 -22.39 3.20 4.38
C VAL A 336 -22.73 1.96 3.56
N ASN A 337 -23.93 1.45 3.72
CA ASN A 337 -24.42 0.19 3.16
C ASN A 337 -23.64 -1.06 3.62
N SER A 338 -22.82 -0.95 4.66
CA SER A 338 -22.03 -2.04 5.24
C SER A 338 -21.16 -2.77 4.20
N THR A 339 -20.58 -2.02 3.25
CA THR A 339 -19.77 -2.58 2.16
C THR A 339 -18.43 -3.11 2.62
N ASN A 340 -17.77 -2.37 3.53
CA ASN A 340 -16.53 -2.77 4.18
C ASN A 340 -16.61 -2.40 5.66
N GLY A 341 -15.88 -3.12 6.50
CA GLY A 341 -15.85 -2.71 7.89
C GLY A 341 -15.07 -3.63 8.80
N VAL A 342 -14.93 -3.13 10.02
CA VAL A 342 -14.38 -3.83 11.18
C VAL A 342 -15.34 -3.67 12.35
N LEU A 343 -15.58 -4.75 13.07
CA LEU A 343 -16.21 -4.75 14.39
C LEU A 343 -15.24 -5.37 15.39
N MET A 344 -14.88 -4.64 16.43
CA MET A 344 -14.12 -5.16 17.58
C MET A 344 -15.08 -5.31 18.75
N ILE A 345 -15.39 -6.55 19.12
CA ILE A 345 -16.39 -6.88 20.14
C ILE A 345 -15.71 -7.18 21.47
N GLY A 346 -16.02 -6.37 22.45
CA GLY A 346 -15.53 -6.51 23.81
C GLY A 346 -16.63 -6.80 24.82
N GLU A 347 -16.25 -7.02 26.08
CA GLU A 347 -17.16 -7.35 27.19
C GLU A 347 -18.21 -6.26 27.46
N LYS A 348 -17.91 -4.99 27.14
CA LYS A 348 -18.72 -3.83 27.53
C LYS A 348 -19.23 -3.00 26.33
N GLY A 349 -18.93 -3.43 25.10
CA GLY A 349 -19.35 -2.70 23.92
C GLY A 349 -18.65 -3.15 22.64
N VAL A 350 -18.85 -2.37 21.60
CA VAL A 350 -18.32 -2.63 20.25
C VAL A 350 -17.67 -1.35 19.71
N ILE A 351 -16.52 -1.50 19.06
CA ILE A 351 -15.94 -0.47 18.20
C ILE A 351 -16.19 -0.90 16.75
N SER A 352 -16.75 0.00 15.94
CA SER A 352 -16.96 -0.18 14.50
C SER A 352 -16.17 0.88 13.73
N CYS A 353 -15.61 0.52 12.58
CA CYS A 353 -15.04 1.47 11.63
C CYS A 353 -15.11 0.94 10.20
N GLY A 354 -15.00 1.82 9.22
CA GLY A 354 -14.84 1.48 7.81
C GLY A 354 -13.42 1.08 7.43
N VAL A 355 -13.17 0.94 6.13
CA VAL A 355 -11.84 0.78 5.56
C VAL A 355 -10.93 1.93 6.00
N TYR A 356 -9.64 1.67 6.18
CA TYR A 356 -8.67 2.69 6.66
C TYR A 356 -8.97 3.25 8.06
N ALA A 357 -9.78 2.56 8.86
CA ALA A 357 -10.30 3.03 10.14
C ALA A 357 -11.12 4.34 10.03
N LEU A 358 -11.79 4.58 8.90
CA LEU A 358 -12.63 5.77 8.72
C LEU A 358 -13.90 5.69 9.56
N GLY A 359 -14.35 6.84 10.05
CA GLY A 359 -15.58 7.01 10.81
C GLY A 359 -15.72 6.06 12.00
N PRO A 360 -14.72 5.94 12.89
CA PRO A 360 -14.84 4.99 13.98
C PRO A 360 -15.95 5.41 14.95
N LYS A 361 -16.76 4.42 15.34
CA LYS A 361 -17.86 4.55 16.30
C LYS A 361 -17.66 3.62 17.50
N LEU A 362 -18.03 4.10 18.65
CA LEU A 362 -17.97 3.35 19.92
C LEU A 362 -19.38 3.19 20.48
N TYR A 363 -19.84 1.96 20.60
CA TYR A 363 -21.14 1.58 21.14
C TYR A 363 -20.96 0.91 22.49
N ARG A 364 -21.71 1.38 23.51
CA ARG A 364 -21.71 0.80 24.85
C ARG A 364 -23.14 0.78 25.41
N LYS A 365 -23.55 -0.33 25.99
CA LYS A 365 -24.90 -0.45 26.57
C LYS A 365 -25.15 0.62 27.63
N GLY A 366 -26.22 1.41 27.46
CA GLY A 366 -26.61 2.46 28.39
C GLY A 366 -25.86 3.79 28.23
N TYR A 367 -25.09 3.96 27.17
CA TYR A 367 -24.38 5.20 26.83
C TYR A 367 -24.74 5.63 25.41
N GLU A 368 -24.64 6.91 25.16
CA GLU A 368 -24.72 7.44 23.80
C GLU A 368 -23.56 6.92 22.93
N THR A 369 -23.82 6.73 21.64
CA THR A 369 -22.82 6.37 20.66
C THR A 369 -21.81 7.52 20.53
N ILE A 370 -20.52 7.19 20.60
CA ILE A 370 -19.45 8.14 20.33
C ILE A 370 -19.00 7.96 18.89
N GLU A 371 -19.21 8.98 18.09
CA GLU A 371 -18.71 9.01 16.71
C GLU A 371 -17.49 9.91 16.59
N PHE A 372 -16.51 9.48 15.83
CA PHE A 372 -15.34 10.29 15.49
C PHE A 372 -15.34 10.52 13.98
N SER A 373 -15.60 11.78 13.58
CA SER A 373 -15.51 12.16 12.16
C SER A 373 -14.06 12.35 11.77
N THR A 374 -13.60 11.51 10.86
CA THR A 374 -12.32 11.71 10.18
C THR A 374 -12.59 12.59 8.97
N ASN A 375 -12.33 13.89 9.06
CA ASN A 375 -12.66 14.84 8.00
C ASN A 375 -11.85 14.67 6.73
N ASP A 376 -10.66 14.05 6.79
CA ASP A 376 -9.85 13.75 5.62
C ASP A 376 -8.87 12.61 5.90
N TYR A 377 -8.95 11.61 5.10
CA TYR A 377 -8.03 10.48 5.03
C TYR A 377 -6.58 10.90 4.73
N TRP A 378 -6.39 12.01 4.03
CA TRP A 378 -5.11 12.51 3.54
C TRP A 378 -4.43 13.56 4.44
N ASN A 379 -5.10 14.08 5.46
CA ASN A 379 -4.59 15.14 6.32
C ASN A 379 -3.71 14.64 7.49
N CYS A 380 -3.17 13.44 7.42
CA CYS A 380 -2.34 12.85 8.48
C CYS A 380 -0.83 12.96 8.24
N LEU A 381 -0.40 13.82 7.30
CA LEU A 381 1.02 14.08 7.02
C LEU A 381 1.41 15.52 7.35
#